data_e093cc3cdc79e4689186fcb518e4e8ce
#
_entry.id   e093cc3cdc79e4689186fcb518e4e8ce
#
_cell.length_a   1.000
_cell.length_b   1.000
_cell.length_c   1.000
_cell.angle_alpha   90.00
_cell.angle_beta   90.00
_cell.angle_gamma   90.00
#
_symmetry.space_group_name_H-M   'P 1'
#
loop_
_entity.id
_entity.type
_entity.pdbx_description
1 polymer ?
#
loop_
_entity_poly.entity_id
_entity_poly.type
_entity_poly.pdbx_seq_one_letter_code
_entity_poly.pdbx_strand_id
1 'polypeptide(L)'
;MSNLSHLDELEAEAIYIMREVAAECEKPVMLYSIGKDSSVMLHLAMKAFYPEKPPFPFLHVNTTWKFKEMIKFRDETAKKLGIEMLEYINEDGVKKGINPFDYGSVYTDIMKTQALKQALNKYGFTAAFGGGRRDEEKSRAKERIFSFRNENQAWDPKNQRPEMWKLYNSRINKGESIRVFPISNWTETDIWQYIKRENIDIVPLYYADKRPVVERDGMLIMVDDDRFKLREGEKIECRNVRFRTLGCYPLTGGIESNATTLDEIIDETLSAVSSERTTRVIDNEAAGSMERRKREGYF
;
A
#
# COMPACT_ATOMS: atom_id res chain seq x y z
N MET A 1 19.31 7.82 30.94
CA MET A 1 18.45 7.09 30.01
C MET A 1 18.42 7.95 28.74
N SER A 2 18.90 7.47 27.60
CA SER A 2 18.73 8.16 26.33
C SER A 2 17.24 8.17 25.99
N ASN A 3 16.61 9.31 25.90
CA ASN A 3 15.26 9.41 25.40
C ASN A 3 15.30 8.96 23.93
N LEU A 4 14.49 7.97 23.55
CA LEU A 4 14.30 7.57 22.17
C LEU A 4 13.76 8.79 21.37
N SER A 5 14.20 8.95 20.13
CA SER A 5 13.58 9.90 19.25
C SER A 5 12.16 9.42 18.84
N HIS A 6 11.33 10.33 18.38
CA HIS A 6 9.99 9.96 17.89
C HIS A 6 10.01 8.82 16.86
N LEU A 7 10.93 8.88 15.89
CA LEU A 7 11.08 7.81 14.90
C LEU A 7 11.58 6.49 15.48
N ASP A 8 12.40 6.52 16.55
CA ASP A 8 12.84 5.30 17.23
C ASP A 8 11.69 4.63 17.98
N GLU A 9 10.79 5.42 18.60
CA GLU A 9 9.59 4.91 19.26
C GLU A 9 8.64 4.25 18.24
N LEU A 10 8.41 4.89 17.10
CA LEU A 10 7.59 4.35 16.01
C LEU A 10 8.20 3.07 15.42
N GLU A 11 9.50 3.04 15.22
CA GLU A 11 10.24 1.86 14.74
C GLU A 11 10.10 0.71 15.74
N ALA A 12 10.37 0.97 17.04
CA ALA A 12 10.29 -0.05 18.07
C ALA A 12 8.88 -0.65 18.19
N GLU A 13 7.83 0.18 18.09
CA GLU A 13 6.44 -0.28 18.06
C GLU A 13 6.16 -1.17 16.86
N ALA A 14 6.56 -0.75 15.66
CA ALA A 14 6.33 -1.52 14.43
C ALA A 14 7.06 -2.88 14.45
N ILE A 15 8.31 -2.90 14.90
CA ILE A 15 9.11 -4.14 15.06
C ILE A 15 8.45 -5.07 16.09
N TYR A 16 8.00 -4.54 17.23
CA TYR A 16 7.30 -5.31 18.24
C TYR A 16 6.04 -5.97 17.65
N ILE A 17 5.19 -5.21 16.95
CA ILE A 17 3.98 -5.73 16.32
C ILE A 17 4.31 -6.85 15.31
N MET A 18 5.35 -6.68 14.48
CA MET A 18 5.75 -7.69 13.50
C MET A 18 6.20 -9.00 14.18
N ARG A 19 6.95 -8.91 15.28
CA ARG A 19 7.40 -10.07 16.06
C ARG A 19 6.25 -10.76 16.76
N GLU A 20 5.29 -10.02 17.35
CA GLU A 20 4.06 -10.57 17.94
C GLU A 20 3.26 -11.38 16.92
N VAL A 21 3.03 -10.83 15.73
CA VAL A 21 2.29 -11.54 14.68
C VAL A 21 3.02 -12.80 14.20
N ALA A 22 4.35 -12.72 14.06
CA ALA A 22 5.14 -13.89 13.66
C ALA A 22 5.14 -15.00 14.72
N ALA A 23 5.03 -14.63 16.02
CA ALA A 23 4.98 -15.59 17.11
C ALA A 23 3.58 -16.21 17.32
N GLU A 24 2.54 -15.40 17.18
CA GLU A 24 1.18 -15.77 17.60
C GLU A 24 0.27 -16.21 16.43
N CYS A 25 0.55 -15.80 15.19
CA CYS A 25 -0.28 -16.13 14.05
C CYS A 25 0.29 -17.33 13.29
N GLU A 26 -0.57 -18.29 12.97
CA GLU A 26 -0.17 -19.55 12.32
C GLU A 26 0.47 -19.35 10.94
N LYS A 27 -0.09 -18.45 10.13
CA LYS A 27 0.37 -18.25 8.75
C LYS A 27 0.32 -16.78 8.32
N PRO A 28 1.28 -15.97 8.75
CA PRO A 28 1.36 -14.56 8.37
C PRO A 28 1.89 -14.37 6.94
N VAL A 29 1.55 -13.24 6.33
CA VAL A 29 2.07 -12.77 5.04
C VAL A 29 2.21 -11.26 5.06
N MET A 30 3.21 -10.70 4.40
CA MET A 30 3.31 -9.26 4.22
C MET A 30 2.88 -8.85 2.82
N LEU A 31 1.88 -7.96 2.73
CA LEU A 31 1.47 -7.40 1.45
C LEU A 31 2.49 -6.37 0.97
N TYR A 32 3.00 -6.57 -0.24
CA TYR A 32 3.97 -5.68 -0.85
C TYR A 32 3.37 -4.98 -2.07
N SER A 33 2.92 -3.75 -1.87
CA SER A 33 2.28 -2.94 -2.93
C SER A 33 3.28 -2.12 -3.76
N ILE A 34 4.56 -2.19 -3.43
CA ILE A 34 5.69 -1.46 -4.05
C ILE A 34 5.65 0.06 -3.76
N GLY A 35 4.67 0.54 -2.99
CA GLY A 35 4.62 1.93 -2.56
C GLY A 35 5.59 2.23 -1.40
N LYS A 36 5.81 3.53 -1.09
CA LYS A 36 6.69 3.99 -0.01
C LYS A 36 6.41 3.32 1.34
N ASP A 37 5.12 3.22 1.71
CA ASP A 37 4.69 2.62 2.97
C ASP A 37 5.06 1.12 3.02
N SER A 38 4.85 0.38 1.93
CA SER A 38 5.25 -1.03 1.86
C SER A 38 6.77 -1.23 1.79
N SER A 39 7.53 -0.27 1.25
CA SER A 39 9.00 -0.30 1.30
C SER A 39 9.52 -0.07 2.71
N VAL A 40 8.93 0.85 3.47
CA VAL A 40 9.21 1.01 4.91
C VAL A 40 8.85 -0.25 5.68
N MET A 41 7.69 -0.86 5.42
CA MET A 41 7.28 -2.12 6.04
C MET A 41 8.27 -3.26 5.76
N LEU A 42 8.75 -3.38 4.52
CA LEU A 42 9.76 -4.36 4.14
C LEU A 42 11.08 -4.14 4.91
N HIS A 43 11.55 -2.89 4.99
CA HIS A 43 12.75 -2.53 5.74
C HIS A 43 12.59 -2.88 7.24
N LEU A 44 11.47 -2.50 7.84
CA LEU A 44 11.15 -2.83 9.23
C LEU A 44 11.11 -4.34 9.48
N ALA A 45 10.55 -5.12 8.55
CA ALA A 45 10.51 -6.57 8.66
C ALA A 45 11.93 -7.17 8.60
N MET A 46 12.77 -6.72 7.66
CA MET A 46 14.18 -7.16 7.61
C MET A 46 14.91 -6.82 8.91
N LYS A 47 14.67 -5.63 9.47
CA LYS A 47 15.29 -5.19 10.72
C LYS A 47 14.75 -5.97 11.94
N ALA A 48 13.46 -6.29 11.95
CA ALA A 48 12.80 -7.02 13.03
C ALA A 48 13.39 -8.43 13.27
N PHE A 49 13.82 -9.08 12.20
CA PHE A 49 14.29 -10.46 12.23
C PHE A 49 15.80 -10.62 11.96
N TYR A 50 16.52 -9.50 11.80
CA TYR A 50 17.97 -9.53 11.61
C TYR A 50 18.67 -10.35 12.73
N PRO A 51 19.67 -11.23 12.37
CA PRO A 51 20.29 -11.41 11.05
C PRO A 51 19.55 -12.35 10.10
N GLU A 52 18.49 -13.00 10.57
CA GLU A 52 17.68 -13.89 9.75
C GLU A 52 16.69 -13.11 8.86
N LYS A 53 16.07 -13.80 7.92
CA LYS A 53 14.99 -13.25 7.09
C LYS A 53 13.64 -13.29 7.85
N PRO A 54 12.68 -12.43 7.50
CA PRO A 54 11.33 -12.54 8.02
C PRO A 54 10.76 -13.95 7.83
N PRO A 55 10.15 -14.57 8.87
CA PRO A 55 9.64 -15.94 8.82
C PRO A 55 8.29 -16.05 8.10
N PHE A 56 8.03 -15.17 7.15
CA PHE A 56 6.80 -15.14 6.34
C PHE A 56 7.10 -14.61 4.93
N PRO A 57 6.34 -15.06 3.93
CA PRO A 57 6.48 -14.59 2.55
C PRO A 57 5.92 -13.18 2.35
N PHE A 58 6.30 -12.57 1.23
CA PHE A 58 5.74 -11.32 0.73
C PHE A 58 4.76 -11.62 -0.40
N LEU A 59 3.62 -10.93 -0.43
CA LEU A 59 2.58 -11.11 -1.44
C LEU A 59 2.34 -9.83 -2.22
N HIS A 60 2.55 -9.88 -3.53
CA HIS A 60 2.16 -8.85 -4.46
C HIS A 60 0.91 -9.25 -5.24
N VAL A 61 -0.17 -8.47 -5.11
CA VAL A 61 -1.35 -8.62 -5.96
C VAL A 61 -1.12 -7.80 -7.23
N ASN A 62 -0.83 -8.48 -8.32
CA ASN A 62 -0.60 -7.86 -9.62
C ASN A 62 -1.94 -7.67 -10.35
N THR A 63 -2.32 -6.43 -10.50
CA THR A 63 -3.56 -6.02 -11.18
C THR A 63 -3.40 -5.90 -12.70
N THR A 64 -2.23 -6.24 -13.25
CA THR A 64 -1.83 -6.15 -14.68
C THR A 64 -1.69 -4.72 -15.22
N TRP A 65 -2.03 -3.69 -14.44
CA TRP A 65 -1.97 -2.27 -14.80
C TRP A 65 -1.08 -1.47 -13.85
N LYS A 66 -0.02 -2.08 -13.34
CA LYS A 66 1.02 -1.39 -12.57
C LYS A 66 1.97 -0.66 -13.52
N PHE A 67 2.59 0.42 -13.03
CA PHE A 67 3.69 1.06 -13.75
C PHE A 67 4.83 0.05 -13.98
N LYS A 68 5.45 0.11 -15.16
CA LYS A 68 6.60 -0.75 -15.50
C LYS A 68 7.74 -0.60 -14.51
N GLU A 69 8.03 0.64 -14.09
CA GLU A 69 9.04 0.93 -13.08
C GLU A 69 8.76 0.24 -11.74
N MET A 70 7.49 0.14 -11.33
CA MET A 70 7.12 -0.57 -10.10
C MET A 70 7.46 -2.06 -10.17
N ILE A 71 7.10 -2.72 -11.26
CA ILE A 71 7.35 -4.16 -11.43
C ILE A 71 8.86 -4.43 -11.45
N LYS A 72 9.62 -3.63 -12.21
CA LYS A 72 11.08 -3.73 -12.25
C LYS A 72 11.69 -3.57 -10.85
N PHE A 73 11.29 -2.53 -10.12
CA PHE A 73 11.78 -2.26 -8.76
C PHE A 73 11.46 -3.41 -7.78
N ARG A 74 10.24 -3.99 -7.86
CA ARG A 74 9.84 -5.15 -7.07
C ARG A 74 10.79 -6.32 -7.28
N ASP A 75 11.05 -6.67 -8.54
CA ASP A 75 11.83 -7.84 -8.89
C ASP A 75 13.30 -7.67 -8.49
N GLU A 76 13.87 -6.47 -8.70
CA GLU A 76 15.23 -6.11 -8.27
C GLU A 76 15.34 -6.14 -6.74
N THR A 77 14.35 -5.60 -6.01
CA THR A 77 14.31 -5.60 -4.54
C THR A 77 14.22 -7.02 -3.99
N ALA A 78 13.32 -7.85 -4.52
CA ALA A 78 13.19 -9.24 -4.09
C ALA A 78 14.50 -10.03 -4.30
N LYS A 79 15.14 -9.84 -5.45
CA LYS A 79 16.44 -10.46 -5.75
C LYS A 79 17.55 -9.95 -4.83
N LYS A 80 17.65 -8.63 -4.62
CA LYS A 80 18.67 -8.00 -3.75
C LYS A 80 18.60 -8.52 -2.32
N LEU A 81 17.39 -8.64 -1.78
CA LEU A 81 17.16 -9.07 -0.40
C LEU A 81 17.04 -10.59 -0.26
N GLY A 82 16.90 -11.32 -1.36
CA GLY A 82 16.71 -12.77 -1.38
C GLY A 82 15.47 -13.22 -0.61
N ILE A 83 14.38 -12.46 -0.72
CA ILE A 83 13.10 -12.76 -0.07
C ILE A 83 12.16 -13.53 -1.00
N GLU A 84 11.26 -14.33 -0.39
CA GLU A 84 10.20 -15.01 -1.15
C GLU A 84 9.09 -14.01 -1.49
N MET A 85 8.95 -13.73 -2.80
CA MET A 85 7.91 -12.83 -3.33
C MET A 85 6.87 -13.63 -4.10
N LEU A 86 5.70 -13.81 -3.49
CA LEU A 86 4.56 -14.42 -4.15
C LEU A 86 3.85 -13.36 -5.00
N GLU A 87 3.56 -13.70 -6.24
CA GLU A 87 2.71 -12.89 -7.11
C GLU A 87 1.36 -13.57 -7.32
N TYR A 88 0.30 -12.79 -7.23
CA TYR A 88 -1.05 -13.28 -7.51
C TYR A 88 -1.77 -12.38 -8.52
N ILE A 89 -2.33 -13.00 -9.55
CA ILE A 89 -3.16 -12.36 -10.57
C ILE A 89 -4.53 -13.04 -10.56
N ASN A 90 -5.61 -12.27 -10.65
CA ASN A 90 -6.93 -12.82 -10.88
C ASN A 90 -7.08 -13.21 -12.37
N GLU A 91 -6.77 -14.47 -12.66
CA GLU A 91 -6.78 -14.99 -14.04
C GLU A 91 -8.17 -14.89 -14.70
N ASP A 92 -9.25 -15.06 -13.93
CA ASP A 92 -10.61 -14.94 -14.47
C ASP A 92 -10.94 -13.50 -14.87
N GLY A 93 -10.44 -12.51 -14.11
CA GLY A 93 -10.54 -11.12 -14.48
C GLY A 93 -9.75 -10.81 -15.77
N VAL A 94 -8.56 -11.38 -15.91
CA VAL A 94 -7.74 -11.24 -17.13
C VAL A 94 -8.45 -11.86 -18.32
N LYS A 95 -8.97 -13.09 -18.22
CA LYS A 95 -9.71 -13.77 -19.29
C LYS A 95 -10.94 -13.01 -19.74
N LYS A 96 -11.60 -12.29 -18.82
CA LYS A 96 -12.76 -11.42 -19.11
C LYS A 96 -12.38 -10.05 -19.67
N GLY A 97 -11.09 -9.75 -19.84
CA GLY A 97 -10.61 -8.46 -20.34
C GLY A 97 -10.86 -7.28 -19.40
N ILE A 98 -10.98 -7.53 -18.08
CA ILE A 98 -11.27 -6.49 -17.09
C ILE A 98 -10.10 -5.50 -17.04
N ASN A 99 -10.38 -4.24 -17.36
CA ASN A 99 -9.40 -3.15 -17.43
C ASN A 99 -9.94 -1.85 -16.81
N PRO A 100 -9.06 -0.91 -16.41
CA PRO A 100 -9.48 0.30 -15.71
C PRO A 100 -10.27 1.31 -16.55
N PHE A 101 -10.17 1.27 -17.90
CA PHE A 101 -10.83 2.22 -18.78
C PHE A 101 -12.31 1.88 -19.00
N ASP A 102 -12.60 0.60 -19.17
CA ASP A 102 -13.94 0.13 -19.53
C ASP A 102 -14.77 -0.25 -18.27
N TYR A 103 -14.10 -0.56 -17.14
CA TYR A 103 -14.75 -1.09 -15.96
C TYR A 103 -14.64 -0.20 -14.70
N GLY A 104 -13.86 0.88 -14.72
CA GLY A 104 -13.77 1.85 -13.62
C GLY A 104 -13.53 1.20 -12.23
N SER A 105 -14.43 1.45 -11.27
CA SER A 105 -14.33 0.90 -9.91
C SER A 105 -14.49 -0.62 -9.85
N VAL A 106 -15.24 -1.22 -10.76
CA VAL A 106 -15.40 -2.68 -10.88
C VAL A 106 -14.06 -3.38 -11.16
N TYR A 107 -13.21 -2.75 -11.97
CA TYR A 107 -11.84 -3.24 -12.17
C TYR A 107 -11.07 -3.34 -10.84
N THR A 108 -11.14 -2.31 -9.98
CA THR A 108 -10.46 -2.35 -8.70
C THR A 108 -11.01 -3.43 -7.78
N ASP A 109 -12.32 -3.63 -7.77
CA ASP A 109 -12.91 -4.71 -6.99
C ASP A 109 -12.41 -6.08 -7.48
N ILE A 110 -12.54 -6.38 -8.77
CA ILE A 110 -12.18 -7.69 -9.32
C ILE A 110 -10.67 -7.95 -9.27
N MET A 111 -9.86 -7.00 -9.78
CA MET A 111 -8.43 -7.22 -9.99
C MET A 111 -7.59 -6.96 -8.74
N LYS A 112 -8.14 -6.29 -7.72
CA LYS A 112 -7.42 -6.01 -6.47
C LYS A 112 -8.09 -6.66 -5.27
N THR A 113 -9.37 -6.33 -4.97
CA THR A 113 -10.05 -6.82 -3.77
C THR A 113 -10.32 -8.31 -3.83
N GLN A 114 -10.95 -8.79 -4.90
CA GLN A 114 -11.24 -10.22 -5.09
C GLN A 114 -9.94 -11.03 -5.27
N ALA A 115 -8.98 -10.49 -6.03
CA ALA A 115 -7.67 -11.11 -6.19
C ALA A 115 -6.95 -11.30 -4.84
N LEU A 116 -6.99 -10.30 -3.95
CA LEU A 116 -6.41 -10.43 -2.62
C LEU A 116 -7.12 -11.52 -1.80
N LYS A 117 -8.46 -11.54 -1.78
CA LYS A 117 -9.23 -12.57 -1.09
C LYS A 117 -8.89 -13.98 -1.61
N GLN A 118 -8.83 -14.13 -2.93
CA GLN A 118 -8.45 -15.38 -3.58
C GLN A 118 -7.04 -15.82 -3.18
N ALA A 119 -6.08 -14.90 -3.18
CA ALA A 119 -4.70 -15.19 -2.78
C ALA A 119 -4.63 -15.66 -1.32
N LEU A 120 -5.26 -14.92 -0.41
CA LEU A 120 -5.23 -15.26 1.02
C LEU A 120 -5.87 -16.61 1.29
N ASN A 121 -6.99 -16.93 0.63
CA ASN A 121 -7.66 -18.22 0.74
C ASN A 121 -6.81 -19.34 0.11
N LYS A 122 -6.28 -19.12 -1.10
CA LYS A 122 -5.45 -20.11 -1.81
C LYS A 122 -4.24 -20.55 -1.00
N TYR A 123 -3.58 -19.59 -0.37
CA TYR A 123 -2.39 -19.88 0.44
C TYR A 123 -2.71 -20.14 1.91
N GLY A 124 -3.95 -19.94 2.36
CA GLY A 124 -4.38 -20.17 3.75
C GLY A 124 -3.78 -19.18 4.74
N PHE A 125 -3.52 -17.94 4.34
CA PHE A 125 -2.96 -16.93 5.25
C PHE A 125 -3.98 -16.48 6.28
N THR A 126 -3.56 -16.48 7.55
CA THR A 126 -4.40 -16.09 8.70
C THR A 126 -4.17 -14.66 9.16
N ALA A 127 -3.00 -14.11 8.89
CA ALA A 127 -2.66 -12.71 9.17
C ALA A 127 -1.98 -12.07 7.97
N ALA A 128 -2.35 -10.83 7.64
CA ALA A 128 -1.74 -10.09 6.54
C ALA A 128 -1.34 -8.68 6.98
N PHE A 129 -0.04 -8.40 6.93
CA PHE A 129 0.49 -7.08 7.19
C PHE A 129 0.20 -6.12 6.03
N GLY A 130 -0.16 -4.89 6.36
CA GLY A 130 -0.37 -3.82 5.40
C GLY A 130 0.09 -2.45 5.88
N GLY A 131 0.43 -1.60 4.92
CA GLY A 131 0.97 -0.26 5.17
C GLY A 131 -0.08 0.82 5.43
N GLY A 132 -1.31 0.46 5.86
CA GLY A 132 -2.35 1.43 6.15
C GLY A 132 -2.03 2.30 7.36
N ARG A 133 -2.21 3.62 7.23
CA ARG A 133 -1.96 4.62 8.30
C ARG A 133 -3.24 5.37 8.66
N ARG A 134 -3.40 5.73 9.93
CA ARG A 134 -4.55 6.51 10.42
C ARG A 134 -4.58 7.91 9.84
N ASP A 135 -3.41 8.47 9.55
CA ASP A 135 -3.22 9.78 8.94
C ASP A 135 -3.71 9.83 7.47
N GLU A 136 -3.69 8.70 6.79
CA GLU A 136 -4.00 8.60 5.36
C GLU A 136 -5.46 8.94 5.06
N GLU A 137 -6.40 8.52 5.93
CA GLU A 137 -7.83 8.67 5.69
C GLU A 137 -8.67 8.39 6.95
N LYS A 138 -9.81 9.08 7.12
CA LYS A 138 -10.68 8.99 8.31
C LYS A 138 -11.14 7.58 8.65
N SER A 139 -11.43 6.74 7.66
CA SER A 139 -11.88 5.37 7.91
C SER A 139 -10.77 4.48 8.46
N ARG A 140 -9.49 4.81 8.19
CA ARG A 140 -8.33 4.13 8.78
C ARG A 140 -8.23 4.36 10.28
N ALA A 141 -8.63 5.54 10.75
CA ALA A 141 -8.63 5.84 12.20
C ALA A 141 -9.60 4.95 13.00
N LYS A 142 -10.62 4.38 12.36
CA LYS A 142 -11.56 3.43 12.98
C LYS A 142 -11.03 2.00 13.06
N GLU A 143 -10.08 1.62 12.21
CA GLU A 143 -9.43 0.33 12.29
C GLU A 143 -8.40 0.32 13.42
N ARG A 144 -8.30 -0.81 14.09
CA ARG A 144 -7.25 -1.08 15.07
C ARG A 144 -5.96 -1.48 14.35
N ILE A 145 -4.87 -1.61 15.09
CA ILE A 145 -3.63 -2.20 14.58
C ILE A 145 -3.89 -3.64 14.14
N PHE A 146 -4.64 -4.41 14.95
CA PHE A 146 -5.16 -5.73 14.60
C PHE A 146 -6.62 -5.60 14.17
N SER A 147 -6.85 -5.54 12.86
CA SER A 147 -8.18 -5.39 12.26
C SER A 147 -8.75 -6.76 11.89
N PHE A 148 -9.75 -7.22 12.65
CA PHE A 148 -10.35 -8.54 12.48
C PHE A 148 -11.25 -8.59 11.27
N ARG A 149 -11.19 -9.70 10.56
CA ARG A 149 -11.98 -10.02 9.36
C ARG A 149 -12.76 -11.29 9.61
N ASN A 150 -14.04 -11.27 9.26
CA ASN A 150 -14.88 -12.47 9.31
C ASN A 150 -14.51 -13.48 8.20
N GLU A 151 -15.21 -14.60 8.14
CA GLU A 151 -15.02 -15.65 7.13
C GLU A 151 -15.11 -15.18 5.68
N ASN A 152 -15.86 -14.09 5.41
CA ASN A 152 -15.95 -13.44 4.11
C ASN A 152 -14.82 -12.42 3.87
N GLN A 153 -13.84 -12.35 4.78
CA GLN A 153 -12.75 -11.37 4.82
C GLN A 153 -13.23 -9.91 4.90
N ALA A 154 -14.46 -9.70 5.32
CA ALA A 154 -15.03 -8.38 5.55
C ALA A 154 -14.64 -7.85 6.93
N TRP A 155 -14.35 -6.54 7.01
CA TRP A 155 -14.10 -5.90 8.29
C TRP A 155 -15.36 -5.87 9.16
N ASP A 156 -15.22 -6.37 10.40
CA ASP A 156 -16.28 -6.34 11.39
C ASP A 156 -15.93 -5.35 12.51
N PRO A 157 -16.46 -4.12 12.48
CA PRO A 157 -16.18 -3.12 13.49
C PRO A 157 -16.71 -3.48 14.88
N LYS A 158 -17.64 -4.43 15.00
CA LYS A 158 -18.22 -4.85 16.29
C LYS A 158 -17.32 -5.84 17.03
N ASN A 159 -16.52 -6.60 16.30
CA ASN A 159 -15.63 -7.62 16.85
C ASN A 159 -14.18 -7.14 17.01
N GLN A 160 -13.95 -5.82 16.95
CA GLN A 160 -12.62 -5.27 17.22
C GLN A 160 -12.29 -5.38 18.71
N ARG A 161 -11.06 -5.76 19.01
CA ARG A 161 -10.59 -5.96 20.38
C ARG A 161 -9.86 -4.74 20.92
N PRO A 162 -9.91 -4.46 22.23
CA PRO A 162 -9.11 -3.41 22.83
C PRO A 162 -7.59 -3.68 22.65
N GLU A 163 -6.83 -2.62 22.40
CA GLU A 163 -5.36 -2.66 22.29
C GLU A 163 -4.75 -1.80 23.40
N MET A 164 -5.17 -2.09 24.66
CA MET A 164 -4.68 -1.36 25.83
C MET A 164 -3.25 -1.78 26.14
N TRP A 165 -2.42 -0.82 26.52
CA TRP A 165 -1.01 -1.03 26.89
C TRP A 165 -0.18 -1.72 25.81
N LYS A 166 -0.55 -1.55 24.54
CA LYS A 166 0.10 -2.23 23.38
C LYS A 166 0.06 -3.77 23.47
N LEU A 167 -0.93 -4.32 24.16
CA LEU A 167 -1.18 -5.75 24.18
C LEU A 167 -2.17 -6.12 23.07
N TYR A 168 -1.79 -7.08 22.25
CA TYR A 168 -2.56 -7.52 21.11
C TYR A 168 -3.12 -8.92 21.34
N ASN A 169 -4.37 -9.14 20.97
CA ASN A 169 -4.99 -10.44 21.02
C ASN A 169 -5.20 -10.95 19.60
N SER A 170 -4.34 -11.85 19.17
CA SER A 170 -4.33 -12.43 17.81
C SER A 170 -5.29 -13.61 17.60
N ARG A 171 -5.98 -14.06 18.67
CA ARG A 171 -6.85 -15.26 18.61
C ARG A 171 -7.97 -15.04 17.59
N ILE A 172 -8.09 -15.95 16.61
CA ILE A 172 -9.14 -15.98 15.59
C ILE A 172 -9.93 -17.29 15.69
N ASN A 173 -11.16 -17.27 15.19
CA ASN A 173 -11.95 -18.46 14.96
C ASN A 173 -11.64 -19.03 13.57
N LYS A 174 -12.08 -20.27 13.33
CA LYS A 174 -11.94 -20.91 12.02
C LYS A 174 -12.61 -20.08 10.92
N GLY A 175 -11.86 -19.75 9.87
CA GLY A 175 -12.32 -18.94 8.74
C GLY A 175 -12.12 -17.42 8.92
N GLU A 176 -11.83 -16.94 10.13
CA GLU A 176 -11.46 -15.55 10.35
C GLU A 176 -9.99 -15.27 9.98
N SER A 177 -9.66 -14.01 9.80
CA SER A 177 -8.30 -13.54 9.57
C SER A 177 -8.06 -12.15 10.17
N ILE A 178 -6.81 -11.75 10.25
CA ILE A 178 -6.43 -10.43 10.77
C ILE A 178 -5.69 -9.64 9.69
N ARG A 179 -6.03 -8.36 9.55
CA ARG A 179 -5.16 -7.39 8.89
C ARG A 179 -4.37 -6.66 9.94
N VAL A 180 -3.06 -6.58 9.80
CA VAL A 180 -2.18 -5.96 10.77
C VAL A 180 -1.53 -4.73 10.16
N PHE A 181 -1.57 -3.60 10.89
CA PHE A 181 -1.07 -2.30 10.44
C PHE A 181 0.05 -1.78 11.35
N PRO A 182 1.29 -2.28 11.23
CA PRO A 182 2.39 -1.92 12.13
C PRO A 182 2.74 -0.43 12.11
N ILE A 183 2.52 0.23 10.97
CA ILE A 183 2.78 1.67 10.80
C ILE A 183 1.51 2.53 10.92
N SER A 184 0.46 2.02 11.59
CA SER A 184 -0.84 2.71 11.71
C SER A 184 -0.72 4.10 12.34
N ASN A 185 0.21 4.29 13.26
CA ASN A 185 0.42 5.55 14.00
C ASN A 185 1.37 6.54 13.30
N TRP A 186 1.95 6.15 12.16
CA TRP A 186 2.89 6.99 11.42
C TRP A 186 2.15 8.01 10.54
N THR A 187 2.69 9.21 10.44
CA THR A 187 2.25 10.23 9.48
C THR A 187 2.96 10.06 8.13
N GLU A 188 2.49 10.76 7.07
CA GLU A 188 3.20 10.79 5.78
C GLU A 188 4.62 11.36 5.96
N THR A 189 4.76 12.37 6.80
CA THR A 189 6.07 12.98 7.12
C THR A 189 6.99 12.00 7.81
N ASP A 190 6.50 11.20 8.77
CA ASP A 190 7.30 10.17 9.44
C ASP A 190 7.83 9.13 8.44
N ILE A 191 7.00 8.72 7.48
CA ILE A 191 7.40 7.80 6.40
C ILE A 191 8.57 8.38 5.60
N TRP A 192 8.47 9.63 5.15
CA TRP A 192 9.52 10.27 4.36
C TRP A 192 10.81 10.50 5.16
N GLN A 193 10.69 10.97 6.40
CA GLN A 193 11.84 11.15 7.29
C GLN A 193 12.53 9.82 7.61
N TYR A 194 11.76 8.76 7.79
CA TYR A 194 12.31 7.43 8.04
C TYR A 194 13.01 6.86 6.81
N ILE A 195 12.42 7.01 5.60
CA ILE A 195 13.05 6.65 4.34
C ILE A 195 14.41 7.36 4.19
N LYS A 196 14.48 8.64 4.50
CA LYS A 196 15.72 9.41 4.46
C LYS A 196 16.72 8.92 5.50
N ARG A 197 16.28 8.73 6.76
CA ARG A 197 17.14 8.30 7.87
C ARG A 197 17.80 6.94 7.62
N GLU A 198 17.02 5.99 7.18
CA GLU A 198 17.45 4.60 6.96
C GLU A 198 17.96 4.34 5.53
N ASN A 199 17.98 5.38 4.68
CA ASN A 199 18.37 5.27 3.27
C ASN A 199 17.65 4.13 2.53
N ILE A 200 16.32 4.12 2.66
CA ILE A 200 15.47 3.06 2.06
C ILE A 200 15.30 3.32 0.58
N ASP A 201 15.59 2.31 -0.23
CA ASP A 201 15.30 2.35 -1.68
C ASP A 201 13.80 2.44 -1.92
N ILE A 202 13.39 3.35 -2.80
CA ILE A 202 12.00 3.53 -3.23
C ILE A 202 11.91 3.64 -4.74
N VAL A 203 10.70 3.40 -5.27
CA VAL A 203 10.45 3.51 -6.72
C VAL A 203 10.77 4.93 -7.23
N PRO A 204 11.49 5.07 -8.36
CA PRO A 204 11.83 6.39 -8.94
C PRO A 204 10.63 7.29 -9.26
N LEU A 205 9.43 6.73 -9.37
CA LEU A 205 8.18 7.49 -9.59
C LEU A 205 7.85 8.50 -8.49
N TYR A 206 8.46 8.39 -7.31
CA TYR A 206 8.32 9.37 -6.24
C TYR A 206 9.12 10.65 -6.45
N TYR A 207 10.14 10.60 -7.31
CA TYR A 207 10.94 11.76 -7.68
C TYR A 207 10.40 12.41 -8.95
N ALA A 208 10.52 13.73 -9.04
CA ALA A 208 10.11 14.46 -10.23
C ALA A 208 11.00 14.11 -11.43
N ASP A 209 10.36 13.82 -12.55
CA ASP A 209 11.03 13.56 -13.81
C ASP A 209 10.11 13.96 -14.98
N LYS A 210 10.68 14.12 -16.16
CA LYS A 210 9.94 14.36 -17.40
C LYS A 210 9.18 13.11 -17.82
N ARG A 211 7.85 13.15 -17.70
CA ARG A 211 6.99 11.99 -17.97
C ARG A 211 5.91 12.33 -19.00
N PRO A 212 5.58 11.38 -19.92
CA PRO A 212 4.45 11.54 -20.82
C PRO A 212 3.15 11.44 -20.03
N VAL A 213 2.36 12.51 -20.02
CA VAL A 213 1.09 12.58 -19.28
C VAL A 213 -0.02 13.12 -20.16
N VAL A 214 -1.25 12.81 -19.80
CA VAL A 214 -2.47 13.49 -20.28
C VAL A 214 -3.15 14.14 -19.09
N GLU A 215 -3.72 15.31 -19.31
CA GLU A 215 -4.59 15.96 -18.33
C GLU A 215 -6.01 15.45 -18.50
N ARG A 216 -6.54 14.81 -17.45
CA ARG A 216 -7.86 14.20 -17.44
C ARG A 216 -8.57 14.51 -16.13
N ASP A 217 -9.71 15.19 -16.21
CA ASP A 217 -10.52 15.53 -15.04
C ASP A 217 -9.70 16.28 -13.95
N GLY A 218 -8.78 17.17 -14.36
CA GLY A 218 -7.90 17.93 -13.47
C GLY A 218 -6.73 17.13 -12.87
N MET A 219 -6.47 15.91 -13.36
CA MET A 219 -5.37 15.06 -12.92
C MET A 219 -4.39 14.77 -14.06
N LEU A 220 -3.11 14.71 -13.74
CA LEU A 220 -2.06 14.30 -14.67
C LEU A 220 -1.91 12.78 -14.62
N ILE A 221 -2.40 12.10 -15.64
CA ILE A 221 -2.32 10.65 -15.77
C ILE A 221 -1.15 10.29 -16.67
N MET A 222 -0.20 9.52 -16.15
CA MET A 222 0.96 9.07 -16.93
C MET A 222 0.56 8.03 -17.98
N VAL A 223 1.09 8.18 -19.18
CA VAL A 223 0.96 7.19 -20.28
C VAL A 223 2.17 6.26 -20.19
N ASP A 224 1.99 5.11 -19.53
CA ASP A 224 3.09 4.18 -19.24
C ASP A 224 3.32 3.15 -20.36
N ASP A 225 2.28 2.81 -21.10
CA ASP A 225 2.35 1.86 -22.22
C ASP A 225 1.28 2.12 -23.31
N ASP A 226 1.36 1.36 -24.40
CA ASP A 226 0.51 1.43 -25.57
C ASP A 226 -0.95 0.99 -25.36
N ARG A 227 -1.26 0.37 -24.23
CA ARG A 227 -2.64 0.01 -23.84
C ARG A 227 -3.45 1.21 -23.35
N PHE A 228 -2.80 2.36 -23.15
CA PHE A 228 -3.48 3.57 -22.70
C PHE A 228 -4.48 4.07 -23.74
N LYS A 229 -5.73 4.29 -23.33
CA LYS A 229 -6.79 4.78 -24.21
C LYS A 229 -6.93 6.30 -24.06
N LEU A 230 -6.54 7.05 -25.09
CA LEU A 230 -6.78 8.48 -25.19
C LEU A 230 -8.27 8.75 -25.44
N ARG A 231 -8.82 9.78 -24.81
CA ARG A 231 -10.13 10.33 -25.15
C ARG A 231 -10.01 11.31 -26.32
N GLU A 232 -11.13 11.60 -26.99
CA GLU A 232 -11.17 12.60 -28.05
C GLU A 232 -10.68 13.97 -27.53
N GLY A 233 -9.75 14.58 -28.25
CA GLY A 233 -9.15 15.86 -27.89
C GLY A 233 -8.00 15.81 -26.88
N GLU A 234 -7.75 14.67 -26.23
CA GLU A 234 -6.59 14.53 -25.31
C GLU A 234 -5.28 14.51 -26.11
N LYS A 235 -4.26 15.17 -25.56
CA LYS A 235 -2.89 15.17 -26.11
C LYS A 235 -1.91 14.71 -25.05
N ILE A 236 -0.94 13.91 -25.46
CA ILE A 236 0.17 13.52 -24.60
C ILE A 236 1.16 14.68 -24.54
N GLU A 237 1.45 15.16 -23.35
CA GLU A 237 2.42 16.20 -23.06
C GLU A 237 3.55 15.63 -22.20
N CYS A 238 4.76 16.16 -22.35
CA CYS A 238 5.87 15.82 -21.48
C CYS A 238 5.98 16.87 -20.39
N ARG A 239 5.61 16.52 -19.15
CA ARG A 239 5.65 17.43 -18.01
C ARG A 239 6.55 16.87 -16.90
N ASN A 240 7.03 17.75 -16.02
CA ASN A 240 7.82 17.37 -14.86
C ASN A 240 6.87 16.93 -13.74
N VAL A 241 6.79 15.62 -13.51
CA VAL A 241 5.77 15.00 -12.67
C VAL A 241 6.37 13.98 -11.71
N ARG A 242 5.89 13.98 -10.47
CA ARG A 242 6.09 12.91 -9.49
C ARG A 242 4.76 12.39 -8.95
N PHE A 243 4.82 11.28 -8.23
CA PHE A 243 3.64 10.70 -7.58
C PHE A 243 3.76 10.79 -6.06
N ARG A 244 2.66 11.10 -5.36
CA ARG A 244 2.58 11.03 -3.88
C ARG A 244 2.15 9.65 -3.41
N THR A 245 1.32 8.97 -4.20
CA THR A 245 0.91 7.58 -3.96
C THR A 245 1.00 6.79 -5.25
N LEU A 246 1.19 5.48 -5.15
CA LEU A 246 1.28 4.59 -6.30
C LEU A 246 0.18 3.53 -6.29
N GLY A 247 -0.40 3.29 -7.45
CA GLY A 247 -1.47 2.32 -7.66
C GLY A 247 -1.42 1.70 -9.06
N CYS A 248 -2.57 1.56 -9.71
CA CYS A 248 -2.65 1.27 -11.14
C CYS A 248 -2.44 2.56 -11.92
N TYR A 249 -1.60 2.54 -12.96
CA TYR A 249 -1.17 3.79 -13.60
C TYR A 249 -2.32 4.63 -14.18
N PRO A 250 -3.39 4.05 -14.79
CA PRO A 250 -4.47 4.89 -15.31
C PRO A 250 -5.39 5.48 -14.23
N LEU A 251 -5.26 4.99 -12.96
CA LEU A 251 -6.07 5.40 -11.81
C LEU A 251 -5.27 6.19 -10.78
N THR A 252 -4.05 6.59 -11.13
CA THR A 252 -3.14 7.31 -10.23
C THR A 252 -2.70 8.59 -10.90
N GLY A 253 -3.13 9.73 -10.36
CA GLY A 253 -2.69 11.04 -10.81
C GLY A 253 -1.32 11.40 -10.25
N GLY A 254 -0.50 12.01 -11.09
CA GLY A 254 0.73 12.68 -10.69
C GLY A 254 0.47 14.14 -10.31
N ILE A 255 1.46 14.77 -9.73
CA ILE A 255 1.52 16.20 -9.45
C ILE A 255 2.69 16.83 -10.19
N GLU A 256 2.52 18.04 -10.70
CA GLU A 256 3.66 18.82 -11.19
C GLU A 256 4.59 19.14 -10.02
N SER A 257 5.87 18.87 -10.20
CA SER A 257 6.86 19.05 -9.14
C SER A 257 8.26 19.10 -9.75
N ASN A 258 9.17 19.76 -9.04
CA ASN A 258 10.59 19.76 -9.33
C ASN A 258 11.40 19.02 -8.26
N ALA A 259 10.75 18.36 -7.31
CA ALA A 259 11.41 17.65 -6.22
C ALA A 259 12.10 16.36 -6.73
N THR A 260 13.42 16.41 -6.82
CA THR A 260 14.30 15.34 -7.29
C THR A 260 15.07 14.66 -6.17
N THR A 261 14.97 15.20 -4.95
CA THR A 261 15.61 14.68 -3.74
C THR A 261 14.60 14.42 -2.63
N LEU A 262 14.97 13.59 -1.65
CA LEU A 262 14.12 13.31 -0.48
C LEU A 262 13.87 14.58 0.35
N ASP A 263 14.84 15.49 0.44
CA ASP A 263 14.66 16.74 1.17
C ASP A 263 13.57 17.61 0.54
N GLU A 264 13.61 17.79 -0.77
CA GLU A 264 12.60 18.54 -1.51
C GLU A 264 11.22 17.89 -1.40
N ILE A 265 11.13 16.55 -1.41
CA ILE A 265 9.87 15.82 -1.20
C ILE A 265 9.32 16.06 0.22
N ILE A 266 10.19 16.05 1.23
CA ILE A 266 9.82 16.34 2.63
C ILE A 266 9.27 17.76 2.75
N ASP A 267 9.95 18.74 2.17
CA ASP A 267 9.55 20.15 2.20
C ASP A 267 8.20 20.37 1.50
N GLU A 268 7.99 19.74 0.34
CA GLU A 268 6.67 19.74 -0.33
C GLU A 268 5.60 19.07 0.52
N THR A 269 5.92 17.96 1.20
CA THR A 269 4.98 17.24 2.06
C THR A 269 4.55 18.09 3.26
N LEU A 270 5.50 18.77 3.91
CA LEU A 270 5.23 19.67 5.03
C LEU A 270 4.37 20.88 4.62
N SER A 271 4.50 21.33 3.38
CA SER A 271 3.73 22.44 2.82
C SER A 271 2.35 22.03 2.29
N ALA A 272 2.09 20.73 2.16
CA ALA A 272 0.86 20.21 1.55
C ALA A 272 -0.34 20.33 2.51
N VAL A 273 -1.39 21.00 2.06
CA VAL A 273 -2.68 21.14 2.81
C VAL A 273 -3.60 19.91 2.59
N SER A 274 -3.41 19.19 1.48
CA SER A 274 -4.28 18.06 1.08
C SER A 274 -3.65 16.72 1.39
N SER A 275 -4.50 15.72 1.71
CA SER A 275 -4.07 14.32 1.86
C SER A 275 -3.41 13.80 0.57
N GLU A 276 -2.43 12.91 0.72
CA GLU A 276 -1.75 12.22 -0.38
C GLU A 276 -2.72 11.45 -1.31
N ARG A 277 -3.88 11.06 -0.81
CA ARG A 277 -4.89 10.29 -1.56
C ARG A 277 -5.73 11.11 -2.52
N THR A 278 -5.69 12.44 -2.46
CA THR A 278 -6.48 13.30 -3.37
C THR A 278 -6.16 13.10 -4.85
N THR A 279 -4.98 12.55 -5.18
CA THR A 279 -4.57 12.23 -6.55
C THR A 279 -5.07 10.88 -7.05
N ARG A 280 -5.81 10.10 -6.23
CA ARG A 280 -6.39 8.83 -6.66
C ARG A 280 -7.78 9.02 -7.23
N VAL A 281 -7.96 8.65 -8.49
CA VAL A 281 -9.26 8.71 -9.20
C VAL A 281 -10.36 8.01 -8.42
N ILE A 282 -10.05 6.87 -7.82
CA ILE A 282 -11.01 6.01 -7.11
C ILE A 282 -11.50 6.62 -5.79
N ASP A 283 -10.76 7.54 -5.18
CA ASP A 283 -11.10 8.14 -3.88
C ASP A 283 -11.95 9.40 -4.03
N ASN A 284 -12.16 9.90 -5.25
CA ASN A 284 -13.05 11.02 -5.56
C ASN A 284 -14.55 10.61 -5.59
N GLU A 285 -14.88 9.38 -5.21
CA GLU A 285 -16.25 8.92 -5.05
C GLU A 285 -16.89 9.44 -3.76
N ALA A 286 -18.23 9.26 -3.63
CA ALA A 286 -19.02 9.80 -2.54
C ALA A 286 -18.46 9.49 -1.13
N ALA A 287 -18.71 10.39 -0.17
CA ALA A 287 -18.32 10.23 1.23
C ALA A 287 -18.75 8.88 1.81
N GLY A 288 -17.85 8.17 2.50
CA GLY A 288 -18.09 6.84 3.05
C GLY A 288 -17.82 5.66 2.10
N SER A 289 -17.40 5.91 0.85
CA SER A 289 -17.08 4.85 -0.11
C SER A 289 -16.01 3.89 0.40
N MET A 290 -14.97 4.39 1.07
CA MET A 290 -13.90 3.58 1.64
C MET A 290 -14.34 2.68 2.80
N GLU A 291 -15.24 3.15 3.67
CA GLU A 291 -15.79 2.31 4.76
C GLU A 291 -16.62 1.17 4.20
N ARG A 292 -17.43 1.43 3.16
CA ARG A 292 -18.17 0.39 2.45
C ARG A 292 -17.24 -0.63 1.82
N ARG A 293 -16.18 -0.19 1.12
CA ARG A 293 -15.18 -1.08 0.50
C ARG A 293 -14.46 -1.98 1.51
N LYS A 294 -14.16 -1.48 2.71
CA LYS A 294 -13.57 -2.29 3.78
C LYS A 294 -14.50 -3.41 4.24
N ARG A 295 -15.81 -3.13 4.32
CA ARG A 295 -16.82 -4.16 4.58
C ARG A 295 -16.90 -5.19 3.45
N GLU A 296 -16.56 -4.82 2.23
CA GLU A 296 -16.44 -5.71 1.08
C GLU A 296 -15.10 -6.46 1.04
N GLY A 297 -14.17 -6.16 1.95
CA GLY A 297 -12.86 -6.81 2.07
C GLY A 297 -11.71 -6.06 1.43
N TYR A 298 -11.91 -4.79 1.05
CA TYR A 298 -10.82 -3.94 0.56
C TYR A 298 -9.76 -3.74 1.67
N PHE A 299 -8.51 -3.62 1.22
CA PHE A 299 -7.35 -3.45 2.11
C PHE A 299 -6.93 -2.00 2.20
#